data_37183e9b8918412b15459a1b1f78ad56
#
_entry.id   37183e9b8918412b15459a1b1f78ad56
#
_cell.length_a   1.000
_cell.length_b   1.000
_cell.length_c   1.000
_cell.angle_alpha   90.00
_cell.angle_beta   90.00
_cell.angle_gamma   90.00
#
_symmetry.space_group_name_H-M   'P 1'
#
loop_
_entity.id
_entity.type
_entity.pdbx_description
1 polymer ?
#
loop_
_entity_poly.entity_id
_entity_poly.type
_entity_poly.pdbx_seq_one_letter_code
_entity_poly.pdbx_strand_id
1 'polypeptide(L)'
;MIQLENICKQYTNHNHTVRAVDNVSFSVAPNERVGIAGGSGSGKSTLLRMIAMLEKPTSGILRLFGEEIHSIQNHTEIYRSMQMMFQNPLAVIPPRMNLEAFLLEPYINYGLMDIAAAKEDIRKWMQRVDLPENTVYKYPH
;
A
#
# COMPACT_ATOMS: atom_id res chain seq x y z
N MET A 1 9.82 -10.92 -5.03
CA MET A 1 9.56 -10.87 -6.48
C MET A 1 8.09 -10.53 -6.70
N ILE A 2 7.80 -9.66 -7.67
CA ILE A 2 6.45 -9.31 -8.14
C ILE A 2 6.34 -9.75 -9.59
N GLN A 3 5.25 -10.41 -9.98
CA GLN A 3 5.03 -10.85 -11.36
C GLN A 3 3.61 -10.51 -11.80
N LEU A 4 3.50 -9.90 -12.96
CA LEU A 4 2.24 -9.57 -13.62
C LEU A 4 2.19 -10.28 -14.96
N GLU A 5 1.10 -10.99 -15.23
CA GLU A 5 0.87 -11.70 -16.49
C GLU A 5 -0.50 -11.30 -17.05
N ASN A 6 -0.51 -10.59 -18.17
CA ASN A 6 -1.70 -10.16 -18.90
C ASN A 6 -2.74 -9.45 -18.00
N ILE A 7 -2.27 -8.62 -17.08
CA ILE A 7 -3.12 -7.91 -16.14
C ILE A 7 -3.99 -6.90 -16.87
N CYS A 8 -5.30 -7.00 -16.63
CA CYS A 8 -6.27 -6.03 -17.08
C CYS A 8 -7.10 -5.51 -15.90
N LYS A 9 -7.49 -4.24 -15.98
CA LYS A 9 -8.46 -3.62 -15.08
C LYS A 9 -9.48 -2.82 -15.85
N GLN A 10 -10.74 -3.16 -15.66
CA GLN A 10 -11.87 -2.46 -16.24
C GLN A 10 -12.80 -1.96 -15.14
N TYR A 11 -13.28 -0.75 -15.31
CA TYR A 11 -14.33 -0.17 -14.49
C TYR A 11 -15.57 -0.04 -15.34
N THR A 12 -16.65 -0.72 -14.95
CA THR A 12 -17.94 -0.64 -15.65
C THR A 12 -18.92 0.15 -14.79
N ASN A 13 -19.47 1.20 -15.37
CA ASN A 13 -20.53 1.99 -14.79
C ASN A 13 -21.70 2.03 -15.79
N HIS A 14 -22.93 1.85 -15.35
CA HIS A 14 -24.18 1.66 -16.07
C HIS A 14 -24.13 1.61 -17.62
N ASN A 15 -23.43 2.50 -18.30
CA ASN A 15 -23.38 2.60 -19.77
C ASN A 15 -21.97 2.72 -20.36
N HIS A 16 -20.92 2.75 -19.53
CA HIS A 16 -19.56 2.93 -20.02
C HIS A 16 -18.60 1.99 -19.32
N THR A 17 -17.75 1.34 -20.11
CA THR A 17 -16.61 0.57 -19.60
C THR A 17 -15.33 1.30 -19.92
N VAL A 18 -14.58 1.63 -18.89
CA VAL A 18 -13.24 2.23 -19.01
C VAL A 18 -12.20 1.17 -18.70
N ARG A 19 -11.32 0.93 -19.66
CA ARG A 19 -10.17 0.05 -19.48
C ARG A 19 -9.01 0.85 -18.93
N ALA A 20 -8.77 0.76 -17.63
CA ALA A 20 -7.74 1.52 -16.94
C ALA A 20 -6.35 0.88 -17.06
N VAL A 21 -6.30 -0.46 -17.13
CA VAL A 21 -5.08 -1.23 -17.39
C VAL A 21 -5.41 -2.28 -18.42
N ASP A 22 -4.55 -2.41 -19.44
CA ASP A 22 -4.79 -3.29 -20.58
C ASP A 22 -3.57 -4.16 -20.88
N ASN A 23 -3.71 -5.45 -20.60
CA ASN A 23 -2.75 -6.50 -20.97
C ASN A 23 -1.31 -6.21 -20.54
N VAL A 24 -1.11 -5.78 -19.29
CA VAL A 24 0.21 -5.44 -18.75
C VAL A 24 0.89 -6.68 -18.20
N SER A 25 2.12 -6.93 -18.66
CA SER A 25 2.97 -8.02 -18.19
C SER A 25 4.38 -7.52 -17.92
N PHE A 26 4.88 -7.73 -16.71
CA PHE A 26 6.28 -7.51 -16.32
C PHE A 26 6.57 -8.23 -15.00
N SER A 27 7.84 -8.29 -14.63
CA SER A 27 8.28 -8.76 -13.33
C SER A 27 9.25 -7.79 -12.69
N VAL A 28 9.28 -7.80 -11.35
CA VAL A 28 10.25 -7.07 -10.53
C VAL A 28 11.00 -8.08 -9.68
N ALA A 29 12.30 -8.17 -9.89
CA ALA A 29 13.17 -9.06 -9.12
C ALA A 29 13.41 -8.52 -7.68
N PRO A 30 13.87 -9.36 -6.76
CA PRO A 30 14.32 -8.87 -5.45
C PRO A 30 15.41 -7.79 -5.59
N ASN A 31 15.30 -6.73 -4.79
CA ASN A 31 16.20 -5.57 -4.79
C ASN A 31 16.21 -4.74 -6.09
N GLU A 32 15.34 -5.03 -7.05
CA GLU A 32 15.18 -4.23 -8.24
C GLU A 32 14.37 -2.95 -7.96
N ARG A 33 14.72 -1.87 -8.66
CA ARG A 33 13.99 -0.59 -8.64
C ARG A 33 13.39 -0.36 -10.01
N VAL A 34 12.07 -0.28 -10.07
CA VAL A 34 11.32 -0.10 -11.31
C VAL A 34 10.56 1.22 -11.28
N GLY A 35 10.71 2.03 -12.32
CA GLY A 35 9.94 3.25 -12.54
C GLY A 35 8.80 3.01 -13.53
N ILE A 36 7.58 3.44 -13.18
CA ILE A 36 6.42 3.42 -14.08
C ILE A 36 6.14 4.84 -14.53
N ALA A 37 6.40 5.12 -15.81
CA ALA A 37 6.20 6.43 -16.43
C ALA A 37 4.99 6.42 -17.40
N GLY A 38 4.40 7.58 -17.60
CA GLY A 38 3.27 7.76 -18.51
C GLY A 38 2.43 9.00 -18.19
N GLY A 39 1.59 9.43 -19.11
CA GLY A 39 0.70 10.57 -18.95
C GLY A 39 -0.30 10.43 -17.81
N SER A 40 -1.00 11.53 -17.48
CA SER A 40 -2.12 11.48 -16.53
C SER A 40 -3.22 10.56 -17.07
N GLY A 41 -3.83 9.76 -16.19
CA GLY A 41 -4.88 8.82 -16.58
C GLY A 41 -4.42 7.53 -17.26
N SER A 42 -3.11 7.29 -17.44
CA SER A 42 -2.58 6.09 -18.10
C SER A 42 -2.63 4.80 -17.27
N GLY A 43 -3.29 4.79 -16.12
CA GLY A 43 -3.48 3.60 -15.32
C GLY A 43 -2.40 3.29 -14.28
N LYS A 44 -1.34 4.12 -14.16
CA LYS A 44 -0.23 3.88 -13.20
C LYS A 44 -0.69 3.67 -11.77
N SER A 45 -1.53 4.55 -11.26
CA SER A 45 -2.06 4.46 -9.89
C SER A 45 -2.96 3.23 -9.71
N THR A 46 -3.74 2.87 -10.73
CA THR A 46 -4.56 1.65 -10.73
C THR A 46 -3.67 0.41 -10.67
N LEU A 47 -2.61 0.38 -11.47
CA LEU A 47 -1.65 -0.72 -11.47
C LEU A 47 -0.97 -0.87 -10.10
N LEU A 48 -0.49 0.23 -9.51
CA LEU A 48 0.10 0.22 -8.17
C LEU A 48 -0.89 -0.23 -7.09
N ARG A 49 -2.16 0.19 -7.17
CA ARG A 49 -3.20 -0.28 -6.23
C ARG A 49 -3.47 -1.78 -6.35
N MET A 50 -3.41 -2.34 -7.56
CA MET A 50 -3.53 -3.79 -7.74
C MET A 50 -2.33 -4.52 -7.14
N ILE A 51 -1.11 -4.04 -7.37
CA ILE A 51 0.10 -4.60 -6.77
C ILE A 51 0.02 -4.52 -5.23
N ALA A 52 -0.46 -3.40 -4.68
CA ALA A 52 -0.66 -3.22 -3.24
C ALA A 52 -1.88 -3.97 -2.67
N MET A 53 -2.56 -4.80 -3.47
CA MET A 53 -3.76 -5.55 -3.10
C MET A 53 -4.94 -4.68 -2.62
N LEU A 54 -4.94 -3.39 -2.93
CA LEU A 54 -6.05 -2.47 -2.65
C LEU A 54 -7.17 -2.59 -3.68
N GLU A 55 -6.86 -3.12 -4.86
CA GLU A 55 -7.80 -3.40 -5.93
C GLU A 55 -7.50 -4.77 -6.56
N LYS A 56 -8.54 -5.48 -6.97
CA LYS A 56 -8.38 -6.75 -7.70
C LYS A 56 -8.30 -6.48 -9.21
N PRO A 57 -7.44 -7.16 -9.96
CA PRO A 57 -7.48 -7.16 -11.42
C PRO A 57 -8.81 -7.74 -11.92
N THR A 58 -9.26 -7.30 -13.09
CA THR A 58 -10.42 -7.88 -13.78
C THR A 58 -10.05 -9.22 -14.43
N SER A 59 -8.82 -9.32 -14.95
CA SER A 59 -8.25 -10.55 -15.49
C SER A 59 -6.73 -10.50 -15.46
N GLY A 60 -6.09 -11.63 -15.74
CA GLY A 60 -4.64 -11.81 -15.64
C GLY A 60 -4.23 -12.39 -14.30
N ILE A 61 -2.95 -12.64 -14.14
CA ILE A 61 -2.36 -13.27 -12.96
C ILE A 61 -1.37 -12.30 -12.31
N LEU A 62 -1.58 -12.01 -11.03
CA LEU A 62 -0.64 -11.26 -10.20
C LEU A 62 -0.09 -12.18 -9.12
N ARG A 63 1.25 -12.30 -9.07
CA ARG A 63 1.97 -13.03 -8.03
C ARG A 63 2.82 -12.08 -7.20
N LEU A 64 2.71 -12.21 -5.90
CA LEU A 64 3.49 -11.48 -4.91
C LEU A 64 4.29 -12.49 -4.09
N PHE A 65 5.60 -12.29 -4.01
CA PHE A 65 6.53 -13.17 -3.27
C PHE A 65 6.47 -14.65 -3.69
N GLY A 66 6.02 -14.94 -4.90
CA GLY A 66 5.86 -16.28 -5.44
C GLY A 66 4.46 -16.87 -5.34
N GLU A 67 3.55 -16.23 -4.62
CA GLU A 67 2.15 -16.67 -4.44
C GLU A 67 1.20 -15.86 -5.31
N GLU A 68 0.24 -16.51 -5.92
CA GLU A 68 -0.83 -15.83 -6.67
C GLU A 68 -1.80 -15.17 -5.69
N ILE A 69 -2.16 -13.89 -5.94
CA ILE A 69 -2.97 -13.09 -5.00
C ILE A 69 -4.34 -13.72 -4.69
N HIS A 70 -4.91 -14.49 -5.62
CA HIS A 70 -6.20 -15.17 -5.41
C HIS A 70 -6.09 -16.39 -4.47
N SER A 71 -4.91 -16.97 -4.31
CA SER A 71 -4.66 -18.11 -3.42
C SER A 71 -4.25 -17.69 -2.00
N ILE A 72 -3.88 -16.41 -1.81
CA ILE A 72 -3.43 -15.91 -0.52
C ILE A 72 -4.60 -15.88 0.47
N GLN A 73 -4.54 -16.72 1.48
CA GLN A 73 -5.54 -16.76 2.56
C GLN A 73 -5.22 -15.77 3.67
N ASN A 74 -3.93 -15.59 3.98
CA ASN A 74 -3.47 -14.68 5.01
C ASN A 74 -2.79 -13.43 4.41
N HIS A 75 -3.56 -12.36 4.27
CA HIS A 75 -3.06 -11.10 3.74
C HIS A 75 -2.11 -10.36 4.70
N THR A 76 -2.10 -10.72 5.98
CA THR A 76 -1.32 -10.03 7.01
C THR A 76 0.18 -10.03 6.70
N GLU A 77 0.74 -11.17 6.29
CA GLU A 77 2.17 -11.27 5.96
C GLU A 77 2.55 -10.43 4.73
N ILE A 78 1.67 -10.39 3.74
CA ILE A 78 1.87 -9.56 2.55
C ILE A 78 1.88 -8.08 2.94
N TYR A 79 0.90 -7.61 3.71
CA TYR A 79 0.85 -6.21 4.15
C TYR A 79 2.02 -5.82 5.07
N ARG A 80 2.57 -6.76 5.85
CA ARG A 80 3.81 -6.52 6.61
C ARG A 80 5.04 -6.38 5.71
N SER A 81 5.06 -7.08 4.59
CA SER A 81 6.19 -7.13 3.66
C SER A 81 6.14 -6.05 2.58
N MET A 82 5.00 -5.36 2.41
CA MET A 82 4.78 -4.38 1.37
C MET A 82 4.14 -3.11 1.93
N GLN A 83 4.73 -1.96 1.59
CA GLN A 83 4.21 -0.66 1.99
C GLN A 83 3.94 0.21 0.76
N MET A 84 2.82 0.93 0.78
CA MET A 84 2.45 1.88 -0.26
C MET A 84 2.49 3.30 0.29
N MET A 85 3.24 4.17 -0.38
CA MET A 85 3.20 5.61 -0.10
C MET A 85 2.23 6.28 -1.08
N PHE A 86 1.22 6.96 -0.54
CA PHE A 86 0.25 7.69 -1.36
C PHE A 86 0.77 9.09 -1.72
N GLN A 87 0.30 9.62 -2.84
CA GLN A 87 0.64 10.98 -3.29
C GLN A 87 0.24 12.05 -2.27
N ASN A 88 -0.87 11.86 -1.56
CA ASN A 88 -1.29 12.69 -0.43
C ASN A 88 -1.31 11.82 0.85
N PRO A 89 -0.21 11.77 1.61
CA PRO A 89 -0.12 10.93 2.80
C PRO A 89 -1.08 11.37 3.92
N LEU A 90 -1.42 12.65 4.01
CA LEU A 90 -2.37 13.13 5.03
C LEU A 90 -3.78 12.58 4.83
N ALA A 91 -4.17 12.28 3.59
CA ALA A 91 -5.48 11.69 3.30
C ALA A 91 -5.63 10.24 3.81
N VAL A 92 -4.53 9.60 4.19
CA VAL A 92 -4.53 8.22 4.71
C VAL A 92 -4.84 8.20 6.20
N ILE A 93 -4.50 9.27 6.93
CA ILE A 93 -4.74 9.37 8.37
C ILE A 93 -6.21 9.75 8.59
N PRO A 94 -7.01 8.94 9.33
CA PRO A 94 -8.39 9.29 9.62
C PRO A 94 -8.48 10.64 10.34
N PRO A 95 -9.41 11.55 9.96
CA PRO A 95 -9.46 12.92 10.52
C PRO A 95 -9.66 12.98 12.04
N ARG A 96 -10.23 11.93 12.63
CA ARG A 96 -10.50 11.84 14.08
C ARG A 96 -9.41 11.09 14.85
N MET A 97 -8.34 10.70 14.19
CA MET A 97 -7.23 9.95 14.78
C MET A 97 -6.01 10.86 14.87
N ASN A 98 -5.37 10.92 16.04
CA ASN A 98 -4.10 11.60 16.18
C ASN A 98 -2.95 10.72 15.65
N LEU A 99 -1.79 11.31 15.45
CA LEU A 99 -0.65 10.62 14.87
C LEU A 99 -0.19 9.44 15.73
N GLU A 100 -0.22 9.54 17.08
CA GLU A 100 0.16 8.43 17.96
C GLU A 100 -0.74 7.21 17.73
N ALA A 101 -2.05 7.41 17.74
CA ALA A 101 -3.01 6.33 17.52
C ALA A 101 -2.83 5.68 16.15
N PHE A 102 -2.61 6.48 15.11
CA PHE A 102 -2.33 5.99 13.75
C PHE A 102 -1.04 5.16 13.68
N LEU A 103 0.04 5.65 14.30
CA LEU A 103 1.33 4.94 14.31
C LEU A 103 1.31 3.68 15.17
N LEU A 104 0.45 3.60 16.19
CA LEU A 104 0.29 2.40 17.02
C LEU A 104 -0.46 1.26 16.31
N GLU A 105 -1.31 1.56 15.32
CA GLU A 105 -2.12 0.53 14.63
C GLU A 105 -1.30 -0.66 14.12
N PRO A 106 -0.16 -0.48 13.41
CA PRO A 106 0.62 -1.62 12.95
C PRO A 106 1.17 -2.49 14.09
N TYR A 107 1.59 -1.87 15.20
CA TYR A 107 2.10 -2.62 16.35
C TYR A 107 1.02 -3.49 16.99
N ILE A 108 -0.20 -2.95 17.10
CA ILE A 108 -1.36 -3.66 17.66
C ILE A 108 -1.84 -4.73 16.68
N ASN A 109 -2.07 -4.37 15.42
CA ASN A 109 -2.68 -5.25 14.42
C ASN A 109 -1.77 -6.44 14.08
N TYR A 110 -0.46 -6.26 14.13
CA TYR A 110 0.51 -7.32 13.86
C TYR A 110 1.09 -7.97 15.13
N GLY A 111 0.69 -7.52 16.32
CA GLY A 111 1.18 -8.08 17.59
C GLY A 111 2.69 -7.98 17.74
N LEU A 112 3.30 -6.84 17.31
CA LEU A 112 4.76 -6.72 17.24
C LEU A 112 5.40 -6.58 18.63
N MET A 113 4.76 -5.84 19.52
CA MET A 113 5.22 -5.60 20.89
C MET A 113 4.07 -5.01 21.73
N ASP A 114 4.27 -4.88 23.03
CA ASP A 114 3.30 -4.21 23.90
C ASP A 114 3.22 -2.70 23.62
N ILE A 115 2.12 -2.07 24.06
CA ILE A 115 1.83 -0.66 23.77
C ILE A 115 2.90 0.28 24.34
N ALA A 116 3.46 -0.02 25.49
CA ALA A 116 4.47 0.85 26.12
C ALA A 116 5.77 0.85 25.31
N ALA A 117 6.22 -0.33 24.89
CA ALA A 117 7.38 -0.50 24.02
C ALA A 117 7.13 0.12 22.63
N ALA A 118 5.93 -0.02 22.07
CA ALA A 118 5.56 0.58 20.79
C ALA A 118 5.61 2.12 20.84
N LYS A 119 5.12 2.73 21.90
CA LYS A 119 5.21 4.19 22.09
C LYS A 119 6.65 4.69 22.18
N GLU A 120 7.52 3.94 22.83
CA GLU A 120 8.94 4.28 22.91
C GLU A 120 9.62 4.15 21.54
N ASP A 121 9.28 3.11 20.78
CA ASP A 121 9.80 2.93 19.43
C ASP A 121 9.31 4.03 18.49
N ILE A 122 8.04 4.45 18.57
CA ILE A 122 7.50 5.58 17.84
C ILE A 122 8.28 6.87 18.12
N ARG A 123 8.63 7.16 19.39
CA ARG A 123 9.46 8.33 19.74
C ARG A 123 10.82 8.29 19.06
N LYS A 124 11.48 7.14 19.04
CA LYS A 124 12.75 6.95 18.34
C LYS A 124 12.62 7.20 16.83
N TRP A 125 11.52 6.73 16.21
CA TRP A 125 11.26 7.02 14.81
C TRP A 125 11.00 8.50 14.55
N MET A 126 10.24 9.18 15.43
CA MET A 126 10.02 10.63 15.33
C MET A 126 11.33 11.41 15.34
N GLN A 127 12.26 11.06 16.25
CA GLN A 127 13.58 11.66 16.32
C GLN A 127 14.41 11.42 15.04
N ARG A 128 14.34 10.20 14.47
CA ARG A 128 15.06 9.85 13.22
C ARG A 128 14.60 10.63 12.00
N VAL A 129 13.39 11.14 11.99
CA VAL A 129 12.81 11.96 10.91
C VAL A 129 12.72 13.45 11.30
N ASP A 130 13.42 13.86 12.34
CA ASP A 130 13.48 15.25 12.85
C ASP A 130 12.10 15.86 13.17
N LEU A 131 11.15 15.04 13.63
CA LEU A 131 9.84 15.51 14.07
C LEU A 131 9.82 15.72 15.59
N PRO A 132 9.30 16.87 16.09
CA PRO A 132 9.12 17.10 17.52
C PRO A 132 8.20 16.05 18.16
N GLU A 133 8.53 15.58 19.36
CA GLU A 133 7.76 14.54 20.06
C GLU A 133 6.29 14.90 20.24
N ASN A 134 5.97 16.17 20.47
CA ASN A 134 4.59 16.62 20.62
C ASN A 134 3.75 16.50 19.32
N THR A 135 4.37 16.23 18.18
CA THR A 135 3.68 15.99 16.92
C THR A 135 2.77 14.76 16.98
N VAL A 136 3.08 13.78 17.83
CA VAL A 136 2.25 12.58 17.99
C VAL A 136 0.81 12.88 18.45
N TYR A 137 0.60 14.00 19.15
CA TYR A 137 -0.73 14.41 19.61
C TYR A 137 -1.52 15.21 18.58
N LYS A 138 -0.92 15.55 17.44
CA LYS A 138 -1.58 16.31 16.38
C LYS A 138 -2.50 15.44 15.54
N TYR A 139 -3.51 16.08 14.98
CA TYR A 139 -4.45 15.52 14.02
C TYR A 139 -4.06 15.98 12.60
N PRO A 140 -4.54 15.32 11.53
CA PRO A 140 -4.17 15.65 10.15
C PRO A 140 -4.69 17.00 9.64
N HIS A 141 -5.51 17.67 10.41
CA HIS A 141 -6.09 19.00 10.05
C HIS A 141 -5.52 20.16 10.87
#